data_009ecd763a94264b49dbb11167b7a3b1
#
_entry.id   009ecd763a94264b49dbb11167b7a3b1
#
_cell.length_a   1.000
_cell.length_b   1.000
_cell.length_c   1.000
_cell.angle_alpha   90.00
_cell.angle_beta   90.00
_cell.angle_gamma   90.00
#
_symmetry.space_group_name_H-M   'P 1'
#
loop_
_entity.id
_entity.type
_entity.pdbx_description
1 polymer ?
#
loop_
_entity_poly.entity_id
_entity_poly.type
_entity_poly.pdbx_seq_one_letter_code
_entity_poly.pdbx_strand_id
1 'polypeptide(L)'
;MKLFKVKKSNIDKKGRGLYATKDIKEGTKIINYVGKIITKKQTEESKKFDNAKPIYLFNLNSRYDLDGDVTWNTARLINHSCSNNCDYDGKGLKLWVSTIKDIKKGEELTCDYGFGYDEDYKQFPCQCGSINCVGYIVREGSRWRINKKFKMSLKKNPSLSR
;
A
#
# COMPACT_ATOMS: atom_id res chain seq x y z
N MET A 1 21.18 0.69 12.72
CA MET A 1 20.91 -0.51 11.88
C MET A 1 19.60 -0.30 11.14
N LYS A 2 19.57 -0.51 9.82
CA LYS A 2 18.39 -0.32 8.98
C LYS A 2 17.32 -1.37 9.30
N LEU A 3 16.05 -0.97 9.47
CA LEU A 3 14.96 -1.88 9.88
C LEU A 3 14.57 -2.89 8.78
N PHE A 4 14.94 -2.64 7.55
CA PHE A 4 14.58 -3.47 6.40
C PHE A 4 15.73 -3.67 5.43
N LYS A 5 15.59 -4.68 4.57
CA LYS A 5 16.42 -4.92 3.39
C LYS A 5 15.56 -5.25 2.18
N VAL A 6 16.08 -4.95 1.00
CA VAL A 6 15.41 -5.28 -0.28
C VAL A 6 15.78 -6.72 -0.66
N LYS A 7 14.77 -7.52 -1.03
CA LYS A 7 14.92 -8.89 -1.53
C LYS A 7 13.92 -9.16 -2.65
N LYS A 8 14.04 -10.29 -3.35
CA LYS A 8 12.98 -10.81 -4.22
C LYS A 8 11.70 -10.99 -3.39
N SER A 9 10.57 -10.53 -3.91
CA SER A 9 9.29 -10.64 -3.21
C SER A 9 8.75 -12.07 -3.21
N ASN A 10 8.06 -12.43 -2.14
CA ASN A 10 7.25 -13.65 -2.09
C ASN A 10 5.85 -13.44 -2.70
N ILE A 11 5.39 -12.19 -2.79
CA ILE A 11 4.08 -11.80 -3.30
C ILE A 11 4.16 -11.51 -4.79
N ASP A 12 5.01 -10.56 -5.19
CA ASP A 12 5.32 -10.29 -6.59
C ASP A 12 6.52 -11.15 -7.04
N LYS A 13 6.24 -12.28 -7.64
CA LYS A 13 7.28 -13.25 -8.08
C LYS A 13 8.30 -12.68 -9.05
N LYS A 14 7.96 -11.60 -9.77
CA LYS A 14 8.85 -10.92 -10.73
C LYS A 14 9.50 -9.68 -10.12
N GLY A 15 9.05 -9.22 -8.97
CA GLY A 15 9.44 -7.99 -8.33
C GLY A 15 10.31 -8.17 -7.08
N ARG A 16 10.49 -7.05 -6.40
CA ARG A 16 11.22 -6.93 -5.13
C ARG A 16 10.26 -6.52 -4.02
N GLY A 17 10.65 -6.82 -2.78
CA GLY A 17 9.95 -6.40 -1.58
C GLY A 17 10.92 -5.92 -0.49
N LEU A 18 10.39 -5.28 0.54
CA LEU A 18 11.13 -4.90 1.74
C LEU A 18 10.90 -5.97 2.81
N TYR A 19 11.96 -6.40 3.46
CA TYR A 19 11.93 -7.45 4.48
C TYR A 19 12.52 -6.98 5.79
N ALA A 20 11.86 -7.24 6.91
CA ALA A 20 12.34 -6.89 8.24
C ALA A 20 13.70 -7.53 8.53
N THR A 21 14.67 -6.74 9.03
CA THR A 21 16.00 -7.23 9.40
C THR A 21 16.08 -7.69 10.85
N LYS A 22 15.11 -7.33 11.67
CA LYS A 22 14.91 -7.69 13.08
C LYS A 22 13.42 -7.65 13.40
N ASP A 23 13.04 -8.10 14.60
CA ASP A 23 11.69 -7.91 15.10
C ASP A 23 11.38 -6.42 15.24
N ILE A 24 10.20 -6.00 14.81
CA ILE A 24 9.75 -4.61 14.79
C ILE A 24 8.40 -4.54 15.51
N LYS A 25 8.27 -3.61 16.44
CA LYS A 25 7.05 -3.40 17.21
C LYS A 25 6.01 -2.61 16.41
N GLU A 26 4.74 -2.87 16.69
CA GLU A 26 3.61 -2.05 16.21
C GLU A 26 3.84 -0.56 16.47
N GLY A 27 3.37 0.30 15.57
CA GLY A 27 3.53 1.76 15.65
C GLY A 27 4.90 2.28 15.25
N THR A 28 5.84 1.42 14.82
CA THR A 28 7.18 1.84 14.41
C THR A 28 7.16 2.46 13.02
N LYS A 29 7.67 3.68 12.87
CA LYS A 29 7.93 4.28 11.56
C LYS A 29 9.11 3.60 10.88
N ILE A 30 8.87 3.02 9.71
CA ILE A 30 9.86 2.21 8.96
C ILE A 30 10.63 3.07 7.96
N ILE A 31 9.93 3.79 7.12
CA ILE A 31 10.51 4.53 5.99
C ILE A 31 9.59 5.67 5.55
N ASN A 32 10.18 6.77 5.08
CA ASN A 32 9.46 7.79 4.34
C ASN A 32 9.10 7.27 2.94
N TYR A 33 7.86 7.49 2.55
CA TYR A 33 7.48 7.42 1.15
C TYR A 33 7.77 8.76 0.51
N VAL A 34 8.78 8.83 -0.33
CA VAL A 34 9.29 10.08 -0.92
C VAL A 34 8.99 10.14 -2.42
N GLY A 35 8.97 11.35 -2.98
CA GLY A 35 8.70 11.53 -4.38
C GLY A 35 8.64 13.00 -4.77
N LYS A 36 8.08 13.27 -5.94
CA LYS A 36 7.81 14.63 -6.42
C LYS A 36 6.42 15.06 -5.98
N ILE A 37 6.33 16.20 -5.30
CA ILE A 37 5.04 16.82 -5.00
C ILE A 37 4.58 17.53 -6.26
N ILE A 38 3.40 17.17 -6.74
CA ILE A 38 2.78 17.72 -7.94
C ILE A 38 1.37 18.23 -7.62
N THR A 39 0.87 19.17 -8.38
CA THR A 39 -0.49 19.69 -8.21
C THR A 39 -1.53 18.73 -8.80
N LYS A 40 -2.77 18.81 -8.34
CA LYS A 40 -3.89 18.07 -8.92
C LYS A 40 -4.01 18.27 -10.42
N LYS A 41 -3.87 19.53 -10.87
CA LYS A 41 -3.87 19.86 -12.29
C LYS A 41 -2.78 19.12 -13.07
N GLN A 42 -1.56 19.09 -12.56
CA GLN A 42 -0.45 18.35 -13.20
C GLN A 42 -0.72 16.83 -13.25
N THR A 43 -1.38 16.29 -12.23
CA THR A 43 -1.80 14.87 -12.24
C THR A 43 -2.83 14.61 -13.34
N GLU A 44 -3.86 15.44 -13.43
CA GLU A 44 -4.95 15.29 -14.40
C GLU A 44 -4.49 15.45 -15.85
N GLU A 45 -3.56 16.36 -16.11
CA GLU A 45 -3.02 16.63 -17.46
C GLU A 45 -1.95 15.58 -17.88
N SER A 46 -1.50 14.73 -16.98
CA SER A 46 -0.38 13.81 -17.23
C SER A 46 -0.85 12.43 -17.65
N LYS A 47 -0.45 11.99 -18.85
CA LYS A 47 -0.63 10.61 -19.32
C LYS A 47 0.17 9.57 -18.52
N LYS A 48 1.08 10.01 -17.62
CA LYS A 48 1.88 9.13 -16.78
C LYS A 48 1.01 8.29 -15.82
N PHE A 49 -0.12 8.86 -15.39
CA PHE A 49 -0.98 8.26 -14.39
C PHE A 49 -2.18 7.51 -15.00
N ASP A 50 -2.09 7.21 -16.29
CA ASP A 50 -3.02 6.30 -16.95
C ASP A 50 -2.89 4.89 -16.35
N ASN A 51 -4.04 4.25 -16.05
CA ASN A 51 -4.15 2.96 -15.35
C ASN A 51 -3.44 1.78 -16.05
N ALA A 52 -2.96 1.97 -17.29
CA ALA A 52 -2.21 0.95 -18.02
C ALA A 52 -0.81 0.65 -17.44
N LYS A 53 -0.33 1.42 -16.46
CA LYS A 53 1.03 1.29 -15.90
C LYS A 53 0.99 1.26 -14.36
N PRO A 54 2.01 0.69 -13.69
CA PRO A 54 2.12 0.79 -12.25
C PRO A 54 2.12 2.25 -11.79
N ILE A 55 1.16 2.58 -10.92
CA ILE A 55 0.98 3.94 -10.42
C ILE A 55 1.49 4.00 -8.99
N TYR A 56 2.44 4.91 -8.74
CA TYR A 56 3.01 5.19 -7.41
C TYR A 56 2.55 6.56 -6.91
N LEU A 57 1.28 6.88 -7.15
CA LEU A 57 0.68 8.17 -6.86
C LEU A 57 -0.12 8.14 -5.55
N PHE A 58 0.16 9.08 -4.65
CA PHE A 58 -0.59 9.25 -3.41
C PHE A 58 -1.25 10.62 -3.36
N ASN A 59 -2.52 10.63 -2.99
CA ASN A 59 -3.22 11.85 -2.63
C ASN A 59 -2.72 12.36 -1.28
N LEU A 60 -2.12 13.55 -1.24
CA LEU A 60 -1.67 14.18 0.00
C LEU A 60 -2.76 15.08 0.61
N ASN A 61 -3.47 15.84 -0.23
CA ASN A 61 -4.55 16.73 0.17
C ASN A 61 -5.32 17.22 -1.07
N SER A 62 -6.22 18.20 -0.89
CA SER A 62 -7.02 18.78 -1.99
C SER A 62 -6.21 19.48 -3.09
N ARG A 63 -4.94 19.80 -2.87
CA ARG A 63 -4.10 20.58 -3.80
C ARG A 63 -2.98 19.76 -4.43
N TYR A 64 -2.46 18.77 -3.70
CA TYR A 64 -1.23 18.09 -4.05
C TYR A 64 -1.34 16.57 -4.01
N ASP A 65 -0.63 15.95 -4.93
CA ASP A 65 -0.31 14.52 -4.98
C ASP A 65 1.19 14.32 -4.80
N LEU A 66 1.57 13.12 -4.41
CA LEU A 66 2.96 12.65 -4.33
C LEU A 66 3.20 11.59 -5.41
N ASP A 67 3.98 11.94 -6.41
CA ASP A 67 4.48 10.98 -7.41
C ASP A 67 5.71 10.26 -6.86
N GLY A 68 5.51 9.05 -6.39
CA GLY A 68 6.54 8.21 -5.80
C GLY A 68 7.33 7.37 -6.80
N ASP A 69 7.07 7.49 -8.10
CA ASP A 69 7.81 6.78 -9.15
C ASP A 69 9.15 7.45 -9.46
N VAL A 70 10.02 7.38 -8.47
CA VAL A 70 11.38 7.91 -8.53
C VAL A 70 12.37 6.87 -8.00
N THR A 71 13.58 6.83 -8.56
CA THR A 71 14.56 5.78 -8.24
C THR A 71 15.03 5.80 -6.78
N TRP A 72 15.04 6.98 -6.15
CA TRP A 72 15.42 7.15 -4.74
C TRP A 72 14.31 6.81 -3.74
N ASN A 73 13.09 6.50 -4.18
CA ASN A 73 12.00 6.06 -3.32
C ASN A 73 12.06 4.55 -3.10
N THR A 74 12.78 4.10 -2.08
CA THR A 74 12.82 2.67 -1.75
C THR A 74 11.46 2.15 -1.27
N ALA A 75 10.62 3.00 -0.65
CA ALA A 75 9.31 2.60 -0.15
C ALA A 75 8.33 2.15 -1.27
N ARG A 76 8.55 2.55 -2.52
CA ARG A 76 7.77 2.07 -3.67
C ARG A 76 7.88 0.56 -3.93
N LEU A 77 8.85 -0.10 -3.31
CA LEU A 77 9.03 -1.55 -3.37
C LEU A 77 8.20 -2.33 -2.33
N ILE A 78 7.42 -1.65 -1.49
CA ILE A 78 6.50 -2.29 -0.57
C ILE A 78 5.31 -2.82 -1.37
N ASN A 79 5.06 -4.13 -1.27
CA ASN A 79 3.99 -4.80 -2.02
C ASN A 79 2.65 -4.70 -1.29
N HIS A 80 1.57 -4.90 -2.05
CA HIS A 80 0.23 -5.01 -1.50
C HIS A 80 0.00 -6.37 -0.84
N SER A 81 -0.69 -6.36 0.31
CA SER A 81 -1.31 -7.55 0.87
C SER A 81 -2.68 -7.22 1.44
N CYS A 82 -3.62 -8.14 1.25
CA CYS A 82 -4.94 -8.06 1.89
C CYS A 82 -4.87 -8.30 3.41
N SER A 83 -3.76 -8.83 3.93
CA SER A 83 -3.42 -8.96 5.35
C SER A 83 -2.13 -8.21 5.66
N ASN A 84 -2.11 -6.92 5.30
CA ASN A 84 -0.96 -6.04 5.45
C ASN A 84 -0.46 -5.96 6.90
N ASN A 85 0.83 -5.67 7.08
CA ASN A 85 1.47 -5.47 8.37
C ASN A 85 1.99 -4.04 8.57
N CYS A 86 1.89 -3.22 7.55
CA CYS A 86 2.19 -1.80 7.56
C CYS A 86 1.04 -1.00 6.95
N ASP A 87 1.01 0.31 7.24
CA ASP A 87 0.07 1.24 6.64
C ASP A 87 0.76 2.58 6.36
N TYR A 88 0.12 3.39 5.53
CA TYR A 88 0.58 4.73 5.19
C TYR A 88 0.04 5.74 6.21
N ASP A 89 0.94 6.53 6.80
CA ASP A 89 0.62 7.60 7.75
C ASP A 89 1.09 8.93 7.18
N GLY A 90 0.13 9.82 6.89
CA GLY A 90 0.37 11.11 6.25
C GLY A 90 0.15 12.29 7.21
N LYS A 91 1.10 13.26 7.21
CA LYS A 91 0.90 14.54 7.87
C LYS A 91 1.44 15.69 7.01
N GLY A 92 0.52 16.59 6.59
CA GLY A 92 0.87 17.67 5.67
C GLY A 92 1.30 17.12 4.30
N LEU A 93 2.52 17.41 3.89
CA LEU A 93 3.10 16.91 2.63
C LEU A 93 4.06 15.73 2.83
N LYS A 94 4.04 15.11 4.01
CA LYS A 94 4.91 13.97 4.34
C LYS A 94 4.08 12.69 4.45
N LEU A 95 4.62 11.61 3.91
CA LEU A 95 4.01 10.29 3.94
C LEU A 95 5.02 9.28 4.51
N TRP A 96 4.62 8.51 5.51
CA TRP A 96 5.42 7.49 6.16
C TRP A 96 4.78 6.12 5.97
N VAL A 97 5.60 5.09 6.04
CA VAL A 97 5.13 3.72 6.24
C VAL A 97 5.42 3.33 7.67
N SER A 98 4.39 2.94 8.39
CA SER A 98 4.45 2.53 9.80
C SER A 98 3.87 1.13 9.98
N THR A 99 4.35 0.39 10.97
CA THR A 99 3.81 -0.94 11.31
C THR A 99 2.47 -0.79 12.01
N ILE A 100 1.51 -1.65 11.66
CA ILE A 100 0.18 -1.74 12.29
C ILE A 100 0.01 -2.99 13.16
N LYS A 101 1.05 -3.79 13.26
CA LYS A 101 1.20 -4.95 14.15
C LYS A 101 2.67 -5.29 14.34
N ASP A 102 2.98 -6.12 15.33
CA ASP A 102 4.34 -6.66 15.50
C ASP A 102 4.75 -7.46 14.26
N ILE A 103 5.97 -7.24 13.79
CA ILE A 103 6.55 -7.90 12.62
C ILE A 103 7.79 -8.67 13.05
N LYS A 104 7.91 -9.92 12.63
CA LYS A 104 9.07 -10.74 12.90
C LYS A 104 10.18 -10.53 11.88
N LYS A 105 11.43 -10.72 12.31
CA LYS A 105 12.59 -10.74 11.42
C LYS A 105 12.35 -11.69 10.25
N GLY A 106 12.58 -11.20 9.03
CA GLY A 106 12.42 -11.97 7.80
C GLY A 106 11.04 -11.89 7.15
N GLU A 107 10.04 -11.28 7.80
CA GLU A 107 8.75 -11.03 7.18
C GLU A 107 8.83 -9.94 6.12
N GLU A 108 8.04 -10.08 5.05
CA GLU A 108 7.87 -9.04 4.03
C GLU A 108 6.98 -7.92 4.57
N LEU A 109 7.40 -6.67 4.41
CA LEU A 109 6.63 -5.49 4.74
C LEU A 109 5.60 -5.25 3.63
N THR A 110 4.33 -5.12 4.00
CA THR A 110 3.22 -5.01 3.05
C THR A 110 2.24 -3.96 3.51
N CYS A 111 1.64 -3.23 2.56
CA CYS A 111 0.57 -2.27 2.79
C CYS A 111 -0.70 -2.64 2.03
N ASP A 112 -1.85 -2.14 2.47
CA ASP A 112 -3.03 -2.05 1.60
C ASP A 112 -2.83 -0.84 0.67
N TYR A 113 -2.89 -1.06 -0.65
CA TYR A 113 -2.72 0.04 -1.62
C TYR A 113 -3.92 1.00 -1.65
N GLY A 114 -5.02 0.65 -0.97
CA GLY A 114 -6.17 1.51 -0.83
C GLY A 114 -6.98 1.73 -2.11
N PHE A 115 -6.80 0.87 -3.14
CA PHE A 115 -7.51 1.00 -4.40
C PHE A 115 -9.02 0.92 -4.20
N GLY A 116 -9.76 1.78 -4.91
CA GLY A 116 -11.21 1.78 -4.90
C GLY A 116 -11.80 0.50 -5.49
N TYR A 117 -13.09 0.28 -5.24
CA TYR A 117 -13.89 -0.66 -5.98
C TYR A 117 -14.66 0.12 -7.05
N ASP A 118 -14.13 0.13 -8.25
CA ASP A 118 -14.65 0.78 -9.44
C ASP A 118 -14.79 -0.23 -10.59
N GLU A 119 -15.11 0.22 -11.79
CA GLU A 119 -15.30 -0.65 -12.97
C GLU A 119 -14.00 -1.36 -13.36
N ASP A 120 -12.85 -0.75 -13.05
CA ASP A 120 -11.52 -1.21 -13.46
C ASP A 120 -10.82 -2.09 -12.41
N TYR A 121 -11.42 -2.36 -11.25
CA TYR A 121 -10.76 -3.10 -10.18
C TYR A 121 -10.19 -4.47 -10.62
N LYS A 122 -10.79 -5.09 -11.65
CA LYS A 122 -10.34 -6.39 -12.19
C LYS A 122 -9.00 -6.31 -12.93
N GLN A 123 -8.55 -5.11 -13.31
CA GLN A 123 -7.24 -4.90 -13.92
C GLN A 123 -6.08 -5.07 -12.91
N PHE A 124 -6.38 -5.11 -11.62
CA PHE A 124 -5.40 -5.20 -10.54
C PHE A 124 -5.51 -6.54 -9.78
N PRO A 125 -5.06 -7.67 -10.37
CA PRO A 125 -5.10 -8.97 -9.70
C PRO A 125 -4.17 -8.96 -8.47
N CYS A 126 -4.65 -9.54 -7.36
CA CYS A 126 -3.89 -9.69 -6.13
C CYS A 126 -3.34 -11.11 -6.00
N GLN A 127 -2.05 -11.23 -5.70
CA GLN A 127 -1.34 -12.50 -5.53
C GLN A 127 -0.82 -12.69 -4.09
N CYS A 128 -1.36 -11.94 -3.10
CA CYS A 128 -0.84 -11.95 -1.74
C CYS A 128 -1.02 -13.29 -0.99
N GLY A 129 -1.93 -14.16 -1.45
CA GLY A 129 -2.20 -15.47 -0.84
C GLY A 129 -2.83 -15.42 0.55
N SER A 130 -3.26 -14.25 1.03
CA SER A 130 -3.88 -14.10 2.35
C SER A 130 -5.26 -14.74 2.38
N ILE A 131 -5.67 -15.25 3.55
CA ILE A 131 -7.00 -15.88 3.73
C ILE A 131 -8.17 -14.94 3.45
N ASN A 132 -7.97 -13.62 3.64
CA ASN A 132 -8.93 -12.57 3.37
C ASN A 132 -8.76 -11.93 1.97
N CYS A 133 -7.97 -12.55 1.09
CA CYS A 133 -7.79 -12.08 -0.27
C CYS A 133 -9.03 -12.34 -1.11
N VAL A 134 -9.45 -11.32 -1.87
CA VAL A 134 -10.59 -11.39 -2.79
C VAL A 134 -10.15 -11.56 -4.26
N GLY A 135 -8.86 -11.84 -4.49
CA GLY A 135 -8.28 -12.02 -5.83
C GLY A 135 -7.89 -10.74 -6.55
N TYR A 136 -8.24 -9.58 -6.00
CA TYR A 136 -7.95 -8.26 -6.57
C TYR A 136 -7.43 -7.29 -5.52
N ILE A 137 -6.66 -6.27 -5.97
CA ILE A 137 -6.17 -5.19 -5.11
C ILE A 137 -7.32 -4.20 -4.90
N VAL A 138 -8.06 -4.38 -3.81
CA VAL A 138 -9.16 -3.50 -3.41
C VAL A 138 -9.02 -3.25 -1.91
N ARG A 139 -9.19 -1.98 -1.49
CA ARG A 139 -9.12 -1.59 -0.08
C ARG A 139 -10.04 -2.43 0.81
N GLU A 140 -9.62 -2.69 2.02
CA GLU A 140 -10.31 -3.57 2.96
C GLU A 140 -11.80 -3.25 3.08
N GLY A 141 -12.17 -1.99 3.28
CA GLY A 141 -13.55 -1.54 3.43
C GLY A 141 -14.47 -1.80 2.23
N SER A 142 -13.92 -2.20 1.07
CA SER A 142 -14.69 -2.47 -0.14
C SER A 142 -14.66 -3.95 -0.57
N ARG A 143 -13.84 -4.81 0.03
CA ARG A 143 -13.69 -6.23 -0.34
C ARG A 143 -14.98 -7.03 -0.23
N TRP A 144 -15.89 -6.64 0.66
CA TRP A 144 -17.21 -7.27 0.80
C TRP A 144 -18.08 -7.16 -0.47
N ARG A 145 -17.79 -6.21 -1.35
CA ARG A 145 -18.50 -6.06 -2.63
C ARG A 145 -18.17 -7.20 -3.58
N ILE A 146 -16.95 -7.75 -3.49
CA ILE A 146 -16.49 -8.91 -4.26
C ILE A 146 -16.87 -10.20 -3.55
N ASN A 147 -16.65 -10.28 -2.23
CA ASN A 147 -16.97 -11.46 -1.43
C ASN A 147 -17.71 -11.06 -0.15
N LYS A 148 -18.98 -11.40 -0.09
CA LYS A 148 -19.89 -11.02 1.00
C LYS A 148 -19.45 -11.55 2.40
N LYS A 149 -18.61 -12.61 2.45
CA LYS A 149 -18.05 -13.13 3.72
C LYS A 149 -17.26 -12.07 4.49
N PHE A 150 -16.67 -11.10 3.80
CA PHE A 150 -15.89 -10.02 4.44
C PHE A 150 -16.76 -8.89 5.03
N LYS A 151 -18.06 -8.87 4.78
CA LYS A 151 -18.96 -7.86 5.38
C LYS A 151 -19.03 -7.94 6.92
N MET A 152 -18.75 -9.10 7.49
CA MET A 152 -18.81 -9.32 8.95
C MET A 152 -17.57 -8.82 9.70
N SER A 153 -16.41 -8.76 9.07
CA SER A 153 -15.18 -8.28 9.71
C SER A 153 -15.19 -6.78 9.97
N LEU A 154 -15.85 -6.00 9.12
CA LEU A 154 -15.98 -4.54 9.28
C LEU A 154 -16.80 -4.12 10.50
N LYS A 155 -17.75 -4.96 10.96
CA LYS A 155 -18.54 -4.68 12.16
C LYS A 155 -17.75 -4.83 13.47
N LYS A 156 -16.61 -5.50 13.45
CA LYS A 156 -15.75 -5.72 14.64
C LYS A 156 -14.71 -4.63 14.87
N ASN A 157 -14.45 -3.75 13.88
CA ASN A 157 -13.51 -2.64 13.99
C ASN A 157 -14.15 -1.32 13.50
N PRO A 158 -14.86 -0.58 14.38
CA PRO A 158 -15.51 0.69 14.00
C PRO A 158 -14.54 1.82 13.60
N SER A 159 -13.23 1.69 13.90
CA SER A 159 -12.23 2.69 13.61
C SER A 159 -11.76 2.75 12.14
N LEU A 160 -12.21 1.82 11.28
CA LEU A 160 -11.84 1.73 9.86
C LEU A 160 -12.90 2.28 8.89
N SER A 161 -13.91 2.97 9.41
CA SER A 161 -14.99 3.60 8.62
C SER A 161 -14.75 5.09 8.38
N ARG A 162 -13.55 5.51 8.05
CA ARG A 162 -13.30 6.90 7.61
C ARG A 162 -12.67 6.91 6.23
#